data_6848d525a2c60b89fff5676e45876fc4
#
_entry.id   6848d525a2c60b89fff5676e45876fc4
#
_cell.length_a   1.000
_cell.length_b   1.000
_cell.length_c   1.000
_cell.angle_alpha   90.00
_cell.angle_beta   90.00
_cell.angle_gamma   90.00
#
_symmetry.space_group_name_H-M   'P 1'
#
loop_
_entity.id
_entity.type
_entity.pdbx_description
1 polymer ?
#
loop_
_entity_poly.entity_id
_entity_poly.type
_entity_poly.pdbx_seq_one_letter_code
_entity_poly.pdbx_strand_id
1 'polypeptide(L)'
;SDDEGFKREPAYMGKVSDSMRGAKDTGESYAAGRDLDHTNKDVQDGIIEFLGKLKDLGFCGWRYDFVKGYAGKYVGMYNKETEPVFSVGEYWPTAGYSYLNPNDWGNDIKNWVAETASDGGQYSCAFDFALKGAINTVFGNKTTNAVNSHYNLLADESNLMISNPEAAVTFVDNHDTGSTQKHWYTDPADVGAAYVLILTHPGTPCVAWQHYFGEVSDSVCDEKVPGTTQTLHDHIKYLIDLRKTLGITNTSARETLSKTSSLYAAKITGSAGEAVVSFGNTTYSCPDGFL
;
A
#
# COMPACT_ATOMS: atom_id res chain seq x y z
N SER A 1 7.01 -24.17 13.25
CA SER A 1 7.68 -22.85 13.33
C SER A 1 9.18 -23.05 13.28
N ASP A 2 9.87 -22.31 12.43
CA ASP A 2 11.34 -22.27 12.26
C ASP A 2 12.00 -21.12 13.03
N ASP A 3 11.19 -20.29 13.68
CA ASP A 3 11.65 -19.06 14.34
C ASP A 3 12.55 -19.35 15.56
N GLU A 4 13.86 -19.19 15.40
CA GLU A 4 14.85 -19.31 16.46
C GLU A 4 14.84 -18.09 17.41
N GLY A 5 14.31 -16.97 16.96
CA GLY A 5 14.25 -15.70 17.71
C GLY A 5 13.03 -15.56 18.61
N PHE A 6 12.05 -16.44 18.49
CA PHE A 6 10.80 -16.34 19.25
C PHE A 6 11.01 -16.47 20.75
N LYS A 7 10.86 -15.38 21.48
CA LYS A 7 10.86 -15.37 22.95
C LYS A 7 9.50 -15.85 23.46
N ARG A 8 9.45 -17.10 23.90
CA ARG A 8 8.23 -17.71 24.43
C ARG A 8 7.85 -17.07 25.77
N GLU A 9 6.59 -16.65 25.88
CA GLU A 9 6.02 -16.37 27.18
C GLU A 9 6.01 -17.64 28.05
N PRO A 10 6.42 -17.55 29.34
CA PRO A 10 6.53 -18.73 30.21
C PRO A 10 5.26 -19.60 30.28
N ALA A 11 4.08 -19.00 30.15
CA ALA A 11 2.80 -19.72 30.18
C ALA A 11 2.61 -20.69 29.02
N TYR A 12 3.30 -20.52 27.91
CA TYR A 12 3.20 -21.38 26.71
C TYR A 12 4.37 -22.35 26.53
N MET A 13 5.43 -22.19 27.33
CA MET A 13 6.66 -22.98 27.21
C MET A 13 6.47 -24.50 27.34
N GLY A 14 5.47 -24.95 28.10
CA GLY A 14 5.23 -26.38 28.31
C GLY A 14 4.48 -27.09 27.18
N LYS A 15 4.04 -26.39 26.16
CA LYS A 15 3.14 -26.92 25.13
C LYS A 15 3.79 -27.19 23.75
N VAL A 16 5.03 -26.73 23.55
CA VAL A 16 5.72 -26.86 22.27
C VAL A 16 7.14 -27.33 22.50
N SER A 17 7.44 -28.56 22.09
CA SER A 17 8.76 -29.14 22.15
C SER A 17 9.61 -28.73 20.94
N ASP A 18 10.94 -28.87 21.05
CA ASP A 18 11.85 -28.64 19.92
C ASP A 18 11.59 -29.60 18.74
N SER A 19 10.96 -30.75 19.00
CA SER A 19 10.52 -31.70 17.97
C SER A 19 9.36 -31.16 17.10
N MET A 20 8.73 -30.06 17.48
CA MET A 20 7.67 -29.39 16.72
C MET A 20 8.21 -28.18 15.89
N ARG A 21 9.53 -28.02 15.82
CA ARG A 21 10.12 -27.04 14.90
C ARG A 21 10.06 -27.55 13.48
N GLY A 22 9.60 -26.68 12.58
CA GLY A 22 9.65 -26.90 11.13
C GLY A 22 11.02 -26.55 10.53
N ALA A 23 11.10 -26.65 9.22
CA ALA A 23 12.24 -26.15 8.46
C ALA A 23 12.31 -24.62 8.51
N LYS A 24 13.50 -24.05 8.33
CA LYS A 24 13.63 -22.58 8.19
C LYS A 24 12.84 -22.14 6.96
N ASP A 25 12.02 -21.13 7.18
CA ASP A 25 11.30 -20.45 6.11
C ASP A 25 12.22 -19.48 5.35
N THR A 26 11.68 -18.87 4.32
CA THR A 26 12.38 -18.02 3.35
C THR A 26 12.21 -16.53 3.62
N GLY A 27 11.50 -16.17 4.69
CA GLY A 27 11.17 -14.80 5.03
C GLY A 27 11.91 -14.26 6.24
N GLU A 28 11.51 -13.07 6.67
CA GLU A 28 12.03 -12.41 7.86
C GLU A 28 11.30 -12.90 9.11
N SER A 29 12.03 -13.17 10.20
CA SER A 29 11.43 -13.56 11.46
C SER A 29 10.79 -12.37 12.19
N TYR A 30 9.70 -12.63 12.92
CA TYR A 30 9.02 -11.67 13.77
C TYR A 30 8.92 -12.17 15.21
N ALA A 31 9.70 -11.57 16.11
CA ALA A 31 9.87 -12.08 17.48
C ALA A 31 8.58 -12.08 18.33
N ALA A 32 7.56 -11.31 17.95
CA ALA A 32 6.29 -11.22 18.68
C ALA A 32 5.29 -12.34 18.30
N GLY A 33 5.53 -13.05 17.21
CA GLY A 33 4.67 -14.13 16.70
C GLY A 33 5.43 -15.41 16.43
N ARG A 34 4.71 -16.52 16.26
CA ARG A 34 5.30 -17.73 15.74
C ARG A 34 5.22 -17.70 14.25
N ASP A 35 6.35 -17.90 13.63
CA ASP A 35 6.44 -18.11 12.21
C ASP A 35 5.92 -19.51 11.83
N LEU A 36 5.12 -19.57 10.78
CA LEU A 36 4.60 -20.84 10.25
C LEU A 36 5.57 -21.36 9.19
N ASP A 37 5.86 -22.64 9.25
CA ASP A 37 6.65 -23.31 8.22
C ASP A 37 5.78 -23.55 6.97
N HIS A 38 5.79 -22.60 6.04
CA HIS A 38 5.06 -22.72 4.78
C HIS A 38 5.60 -23.79 3.82
N THR A 39 6.76 -24.41 4.12
CA THR A 39 7.25 -25.57 3.39
C THR A 39 6.52 -26.86 3.82
N ASN A 40 5.85 -26.84 4.98
CA ASN A 40 5.13 -27.97 5.53
C ASN A 40 3.74 -28.10 4.89
N LYS A 41 3.45 -29.29 4.34
CA LYS A 41 2.16 -29.57 3.68
C LYS A 41 0.96 -29.41 4.61
N ASP A 42 1.06 -29.79 5.88
CA ASP A 42 -0.05 -29.65 6.83
C ASP A 42 -0.38 -28.18 7.11
N VAL A 43 0.64 -27.29 7.10
CA VAL A 43 0.46 -25.87 7.22
C VAL A 43 -0.24 -25.31 5.96
N GLN A 44 0.23 -25.71 4.79
CA GLN A 44 -0.38 -25.31 3.52
C GLN A 44 -1.86 -25.71 3.45
N ASP A 45 -2.16 -26.99 3.75
CA ASP A 45 -3.52 -27.51 3.72
C ASP A 45 -4.42 -26.82 4.75
N GLY A 46 -3.90 -26.55 5.95
CA GLY A 46 -4.62 -25.83 6.99
C GLY A 46 -4.97 -24.38 6.59
N ILE A 47 -4.06 -23.67 5.91
CA ILE A 47 -4.31 -22.32 5.41
C ILE A 47 -5.35 -22.36 4.28
N ILE A 48 -5.23 -23.30 3.33
CA ILE A 48 -6.21 -23.47 2.24
C ILE A 48 -7.60 -23.77 2.80
N GLU A 49 -7.68 -24.69 3.77
CA GLU A 49 -8.96 -25.02 4.44
C GLU A 49 -9.55 -23.79 5.16
N PHE A 50 -8.70 -23.01 5.85
CA PHE A 50 -9.14 -21.79 6.54
C PHE A 50 -9.70 -20.75 5.55
N LEU A 51 -8.98 -20.47 4.46
CA LEU A 51 -9.43 -19.55 3.42
C LEU A 51 -10.70 -20.05 2.71
N GLY A 52 -10.81 -21.37 2.51
CA GLY A 52 -12.04 -21.99 1.99
C GLY A 52 -13.24 -21.74 2.91
N LYS A 53 -13.08 -21.89 4.22
CA LYS A 53 -14.13 -21.58 5.20
C LYS A 53 -14.53 -20.10 5.18
N LEU A 54 -13.58 -19.18 5.01
CA LEU A 54 -13.90 -17.76 4.85
C LEU A 54 -14.71 -17.52 3.56
N LYS A 55 -14.37 -18.19 2.48
CA LYS A 55 -15.11 -18.13 1.21
C LYS A 55 -16.56 -18.61 1.38
N ASP A 56 -16.77 -19.73 2.10
CA ASP A 56 -18.10 -20.25 2.45
C ASP A 56 -18.93 -19.27 3.29
N LEU A 57 -18.28 -18.42 4.08
CA LEU A 57 -18.91 -17.34 4.85
C LEU A 57 -19.17 -16.08 4.02
N GLY A 58 -18.80 -16.06 2.73
CA GLY A 58 -19.05 -14.96 1.80
C GLY A 58 -17.89 -13.99 1.62
N PHE A 59 -16.73 -14.22 2.22
CA PHE A 59 -15.53 -13.44 1.90
C PHE A 59 -15.02 -13.82 0.52
N CYS A 60 -14.65 -12.82 -0.29
CA CYS A 60 -14.23 -13.06 -1.68
C CYS A 60 -12.81 -12.58 -2.00
N GLY A 61 -12.08 -12.05 -1.02
CA GLY A 61 -10.72 -11.56 -1.19
C GLY A 61 -9.92 -11.63 0.09
N TRP A 62 -8.59 -11.56 -0.06
CA TRP A 62 -7.64 -11.74 1.03
C TRP A 62 -6.71 -10.55 1.19
N ARG A 63 -6.52 -10.07 2.42
CA ARG A 63 -5.34 -9.30 2.81
C ARG A 63 -4.41 -10.22 3.58
N TYR A 64 -3.23 -10.43 3.05
CA TYR A 64 -2.16 -11.16 3.71
C TYR A 64 -1.31 -10.19 4.52
N ASP A 65 -1.21 -10.47 5.81
CA ASP A 65 -0.45 -9.68 6.77
C ASP A 65 1.02 -10.10 6.77
N PHE A 66 1.93 -9.14 7.02
CA PHE A 66 3.35 -9.37 7.23
C PHE A 66 3.99 -10.33 6.19
N VAL A 67 3.69 -10.11 4.91
CA VAL A 67 4.08 -11.07 3.85
C VAL A 67 5.59 -11.12 3.56
N LYS A 68 6.40 -10.26 4.16
CA LYS A 68 7.85 -10.40 4.15
C LYS A 68 8.35 -11.55 5.05
N GLY A 69 7.48 -12.11 5.88
CA GLY A 69 7.77 -13.25 6.75
C GLY A 69 7.84 -14.59 6.01
N TYR A 70 7.42 -14.66 4.74
CA TYR A 70 7.46 -15.88 3.93
C TYR A 70 7.49 -15.56 2.43
N ALA A 71 7.96 -16.52 1.62
CA ALA A 71 8.11 -16.30 0.17
C ALA A 71 6.76 -16.05 -0.53
N GLY A 72 6.75 -15.11 -1.47
CA GLY A 72 5.55 -14.72 -2.23
C GLY A 72 4.86 -15.87 -2.95
N LYS A 73 5.62 -16.89 -3.38
CA LYS A 73 5.08 -18.10 -4.05
C LYS A 73 4.02 -18.83 -3.22
N TYR A 74 4.09 -18.78 -1.87
CA TYR A 74 3.07 -19.40 -1.03
C TYR A 74 1.76 -18.63 -1.07
N VAL A 75 1.81 -17.30 -1.09
CA VAL A 75 0.61 -16.48 -1.33
C VAL A 75 0.00 -16.80 -2.69
N GLY A 76 0.84 -16.90 -3.73
CA GLY A 76 0.38 -17.29 -5.06
C GLY A 76 -0.27 -18.68 -5.11
N MET A 77 0.28 -19.64 -4.38
CA MET A 77 -0.29 -20.98 -4.24
C MET A 77 -1.65 -20.92 -3.51
N TYR A 78 -1.76 -20.20 -2.39
CA TYR A 78 -3.02 -20.06 -1.65
C TYR A 78 -4.09 -19.38 -2.49
N ASN A 79 -3.73 -18.34 -3.23
CA ASN A 79 -4.63 -17.66 -4.16
C ASN A 79 -5.12 -18.61 -5.26
N LYS A 80 -4.22 -19.42 -5.85
CA LYS A 80 -4.59 -20.38 -6.89
C LYS A 80 -5.59 -21.42 -6.38
N GLU A 81 -5.39 -21.95 -5.17
CA GLU A 81 -6.27 -22.97 -4.59
C GLU A 81 -7.62 -22.39 -4.10
N THR A 82 -7.65 -21.11 -3.75
CA THR A 82 -8.86 -20.48 -3.17
C THR A 82 -9.54 -19.47 -4.10
N GLU A 83 -8.92 -19.12 -5.22
CA GLU A 83 -9.45 -18.25 -6.28
C GLU A 83 -10.15 -16.98 -5.75
N PRO A 84 -9.44 -16.10 -5.02
CA PRO A 84 -10.02 -14.85 -4.56
C PRO A 84 -10.29 -13.91 -5.74
N VAL A 85 -11.32 -13.10 -5.62
CA VAL A 85 -11.60 -12.00 -6.58
C VAL A 85 -10.51 -10.92 -6.49
N PHE A 86 -9.92 -10.75 -5.30
CA PHE A 86 -8.87 -9.79 -5.04
C PHE A 86 -7.97 -10.26 -3.92
N SER A 87 -6.67 -10.02 -4.07
CA SER A 87 -5.67 -10.31 -3.04
C SER A 87 -4.67 -9.19 -2.94
N VAL A 88 -4.27 -8.84 -1.72
CA VAL A 88 -3.24 -7.85 -1.43
C VAL A 88 -2.36 -8.28 -0.29
N GLY A 89 -1.04 -8.12 -0.44
CA GLY A 89 -0.07 -8.38 0.60
C GLY A 89 0.49 -7.11 1.23
N GLU A 90 0.74 -7.17 2.54
CA GLU A 90 1.45 -6.14 3.26
C GLU A 90 2.95 -6.45 3.26
N TYR A 91 3.64 -6.01 2.22
CA TYR A 91 5.09 -6.04 2.18
C TYR A 91 5.66 -4.70 2.62
N TRP A 92 5.88 -4.53 3.91
CA TRP A 92 6.52 -3.34 4.47
C TRP A 92 8.01 -3.63 4.71
N PRO A 93 8.93 -3.11 3.86
CA PRO A 93 10.35 -3.39 4.02
C PRO A 93 10.90 -2.98 5.38
N THR A 94 11.81 -3.76 5.94
CA THR A 94 12.35 -3.55 7.30
C THR A 94 13.33 -2.38 7.36
N ALA A 95 14.11 -2.15 6.31
CA ALA A 95 14.99 -0.98 6.22
C ALA A 95 14.17 0.32 6.20
N GLY A 96 14.69 1.38 6.79
CA GLY A 96 14.05 2.71 6.70
C GLY A 96 13.96 3.19 5.24
N TYR A 97 12.84 3.80 4.87
CA TYR A 97 12.70 4.40 3.53
C TYR A 97 13.74 5.52 3.32
N SER A 98 14.40 5.49 2.16
CA SER A 98 15.35 6.51 1.75
C SER A 98 14.92 7.12 0.41
N TYR A 99 14.62 8.41 0.40
CA TYR A 99 14.31 9.13 -0.84
C TYR A 99 15.52 9.27 -1.79
N LEU A 100 16.73 9.03 -1.29
CA LEU A 100 17.95 8.98 -2.11
C LEU A 100 18.12 7.63 -2.83
N ASN A 101 17.52 6.57 -2.28
CA ASN A 101 17.55 5.21 -2.82
C ASN A 101 16.14 4.57 -2.77
N PRO A 102 15.13 5.17 -3.44
CA PRO A 102 13.76 4.65 -3.38
C PRO A 102 13.62 3.26 -4.02
N ASN A 103 14.53 2.91 -4.91
CA ASN A 103 14.55 1.62 -5.59
C ASN A 103 14.72 0.42 -4.63
N ASP A 104 15.34 0.59 -3.47
CA ASP A 104 15.50 -0.52 -2.52
C ASP A 104 14.11 -1.08 -2.13
N TRP A 105 13.21 -0.22 -1.69
CA TRP A 105 11.83 -0.62 -1.35
C TRP A 105 11.02 -1.04 -2.57
N GLY A 106 11.15 -0.30 -3.68
CA GLY A 106 10.43 -0.60 -4.90
C GLY A 106 10.81 -1.96 -5.48
N ASN A 107 12.09 -2.34 -5.42
CA ASN A 107 12.54 -3.65 -5.90
C ASN A 107 12.04 -4.78 -5.01
N ASP A 108 12.09 -4.63 -3.68
CA ASP A 108 11.60 -5.63 -2.75
C ASP A 108 10.12 -5.94 -2.99
N ILE A 109 9.29 -4.90 -3.10
CA ILE A 109 7.85 -5.06 -3.35
C ILE A 109 7.58 -5.68 -4.72
N LYS A 110 8.26 -5.22 -5.77
CA LYS A 110 8.12 -5.77 -7.13
C LYS A 110 8.54 -7.23 -7.21
N ASN A 111 9.64 -7.58 -6.54
CA ASN A 111 10.10 -8.96 -6.49
C ASN A 111 9.09 -9.86 -5.79
N TRP A 112 8.55 -9.42 -4.65
CA TRP A 112 7.51 -10.17 -3.94
C TRP A 112 6.26 -10.36 -4.81
N VAL A 113 5.78 -9.31 -5.50
CA VAL A 113 4.65 -9.42 -6.43
C VAL A 113 4.94 -10.44 -7.53
N ALA A 114 6.14 -10.40 -8.13
CA ALA A 114 6.55 -11.35 -9.16
C ALA A 114 6.60 -12.80 -8.63
N GLU A 115 7.07 -13.00 -7.40
CA GLU A 115 7.09 -14.32 -6.76
C GLU A 115 5.70 -14.92 -6.58
N THR A 116 4.67 -14.11 -6.33
CA THR A 116 3.30 -14.63 -6.19
C THR A 116 2.78 -15.26 -7.49
N ALA A 117 3.25 -14.81 -8.64
CA ALA A 117 2.91 -15.40 -9.94
C ALA A 117 3.84 -16.54 -10.36
N SER A 118 4.88 -16.85 -9.57
CA SER A 118 5.81 -17.94 -9.87
C SER A 118 5.17 -19.31 -9.64
N ASP A 119 5.80 -20.36 -10.18
CA ASP A 119 5.39 -21.77 -10.02
C ASP A 119 3.90 -22.03 -10.38
N GLY A 120 3.32 -21.20 -11.23
CA GLY A 120 1.91 -21.27 -11.64
C GLY A 120 0.95 -20.81 -10.55
N GLY A 121 1.41 -20.01 -9.61
CA GLY A 121 0.58 -19.33 -8.62
C GLY A 121 -0.34 -18.27 -9.23
N GLN A 122 -1.34 -17.85 -8.47
CA GLN A 122 -2.19 -16.73 -8.84
C GLN A 122 -1.62 -15.46 -8.19
N TYR A 123 -1.34 -14.48 -9.02
CA TYR A 123 -0.82 -13.16 -8.70
C TYR A 123 -1.58 -12.46 -7.54
N SER A 124 -0.84 -11.71 -6.72
CA SER A 124 -1.36 -10.82 -5.66
C SER A 124 -0.90 -9.40 -5.87
N CYS A 125 -1.78 -8.44 -5.60
CA CYS A 125 -1.40 -7.04 -5.42
C CYS A 125 -0.57 -6.86 -4.14
N ALA A 126 0.10 -5.70 -4.03
CA ALA A 126 0.77 -5.28 -2.81
C ALA A 126 0.40 -3.84 -2.44
N PHE A 127 0.40 -3.53 -1.14
CA PHE A 127 0.37 -2.14 -0.70
C PHE A 127 1.65 -1.44 -1.16
N ASP A 128 1.49 -0.29 -1.84
CA ASP A 128 2.60 0.48 -2.40
C ASP A 128 3.31 1.31 -1.33
N PHE A 129 4.10 0.63 -0.49
CA PHE A 129 4.90 1.30 0.56
C PHE A 129 6.01 2.18 -0.03
N ALA A 130 6.48 1.93 -1.25
CA ALA A 130 7.42 2.82 -1.93
C ALA A 130 6.76 4.16 -2.25
N LEU A 131 5.52 4.14 -2.78
CA LEU A 131 4.72 5.36 -2.97
C LEU A 131 4.41 6.05 -1.64
N LYS A 132 4.07 5.30 -0.58
CA LYS A 132 3.89 5.86 0.77
C LYS A 132 5.13 6.62 1.23
N GLY A 133 6.32 6.09 0.97
CA GLY A 133 7.59 6.76 1.23
C GLY A 133 7.76 8.06 0.43
N ALA A 134 7.42 8.03 -0.85
CA ALA A 134 7.40 9.22 -1.70
C ALA A 134 6.38 10.27 -1.20
N ILE A 135 5.16 9.85 -0.84
CA ILE A 135 4.11 10.70 -0.25
C ILE A 135 4.64 11.39 1.01
N ASN A 136 5.18 10.63 1.96
CA ASN A 136 5.69 11.20 3.20
C ASN A 136 6.91 12.12 2.99
N THR A 137 7.72 11.87 1.96
CA THR A 137 8.82 12.77 1.61
C THR A 137 8.33 14.07 1.01
N VAL A 138 7.33 14.00 0.15
CA VAL A 138 6.81 15.18 -0.60
C VAL A 138 5.81 15.97 0.21
N PHE A 139 4.89 15.29 0.90
CA PHE A 139 3.75 15.87 1.60
C PHE A 139 3.87 15.77 3.13
N GLY A 140 4.81 15.00 3.65
CA GLY A 140 4.93 14.75 5.08
C GLY A 140 6.10 15.49 5.71
N ASN A 141 5.95 15.76 7.00
CA ASN A 141 7.00 16.19 7.93
C ASN A 141 7.84 17.42 7.53
N LYS A 142 7.27 18.60 7.73
CA LYS A 142 7.92 19.92 7.52
C LYS A 142 9.17 20.17 8.35
N THR A 143 9.62 19.21 9.16
CA THR A 143 10.80 19.36 10.04
C THR A 143 12.13 19.00 9.35
N THR A 144 12.10 18.36 8.19
CA THR A 144 13.30 18.12 7.40
C THR A 144 13.43 19.16 6.28
N ASN A 145 14.64 19.65 6.00
CA ASN A 145 14.92 20.62 4.94
C ASN A 145 14.60 20.12 3.50
N ALA A 146 14.00 18.93 3.39
CA ALA A 146 13.57 18.33 2.13
C ALA A 146 12.14 18.70 1.71
N VAL A 147 11.38 19.36 2.59
CA VAL A 147 10.00 19.76 2.39
C VAL A 147 9.88 20.79 1.27
N ASN A 148 8.91 20.57 0.37
CA ASN A 148 8.68 21.35 -0.86
C ASN A 148 9.75 21.11 -1.95
N SER A 149 10.39 19.97 -1.94
CA SER A 149 11.22 19.48 -3.05
C SER A 149 10.98 17.98 -3.26
N HIS A 150 11.58 17.41 -4.28
CA HIS A 150 11.47 15.99 -4.61
C HIS A 150 10.11 15.54 -5.17
N TYR A 151 9.31 16.45 -5.74
CA TYR A 151 8.05 16.09 -6.40
C TYR A 151 8.21 15.06 -7.51
N ASN A 152 9.41 14.94 -8.09
CA ASN A 152 9.77 13.89 -9.04
C ASN A 152 9.62 12.46 -8.47
N LEU A 153 9.68 12.28 -7.14
CA LEU A 153 9.47 10.98 -6.50
C LEU A 153 8.05 10.44 -6.70
N LEU A 154 7.05 11.30 -6.89
CA LEU A 154 5.67 10.88 -7.16
C LEU A 154 5.53 10.15 -8.51
N ALA A 155 6.48 10.34 -9.42
CA ALA A 155 6.56 9.67 -10.72
C ALA A 155 7.78 8.74 -10.82
N ASP A 156 8.35 8.32 -9.71
CA ASP A 156 9.51 7.43 -9.71
C ASP A 156 9.09 5.99 -9.99
N GLU A 157 9.90 5.28 -10.80
CA GLU A 157 9.66 3.88 -11.16
C GLU A 157 9.83 2.90 -9.98
N SER A 158 10.32 3.36 -8.83
CA SER A 158 10.29 2.61 -7.59
C SER A 158 8.87 2.38 -7.09
N ASN A 159 7.96 3.33 -7.33
CA ASN A 159 6.56 3.21 -6.94
C ASN A 159 5.86 2.16 -7.80
N LEU A 160 5.15 1.26 -7.16
CA LEU A 160 4.38 0.23 -7.86
C LEU A 160 3.28 0.85 -8.73
N MET A 161 2.64 1.94 -8.26
CA MET A 161 1.67 2.74 -9.01
C MET A 161 2.21 3.19 -10.38
N ILE A 162 3.51 3.44 -10.49
CA ILE A 162 4.15 3.92 -11.72
C ILE A 162 4.61 2.75 -12.60
N SER A 163 5.27 1.75 -12.00
CA SER A 163 5.91 0.65 -12.73
C SER A 163 4.99 -0.54 -13.03
N ASN A 164 4.00 -0.79 -12.15
CA ASN A 164 3.03 -1.89 -12.29
C ASN A 164 1.70 -1.51 -11.59
N PRO A 165 0.92 -0.59 -12.17
CA PRO A 165 -0.27 -0.05 -11.51
C PRO A 165 -1.37 -1.10 -11.25
N GLU A 166 -1.43 -2.17 -12.03
CA GLU A 166 -2.37 -3.28 -11.77
C GLU A 166 -2.12 -3.95 -10.42
N ALA A 167 -0.85 -4.01 -10.00
CA ALA A 167 -0.42 -4.59 -8.74
C ALA A 167 -0.51 -3.63 -7.56
N ALA A 168 -0.63 -2.34 -7.83
CA ALA A 168 -0.51 -1.32 -6.81
C ALA A 168 -1.81 -1.14 -6.03
N VAL A 169 -1.77 -1.36 -4.72
CA VAL A 169 -2.76 -0.83 -3.79
C VAL A 169 -2.18 0.42 -3.14
N THR A 170 -2.63 1.58 -3.63
CA THR A 170 -2.14 2.88 -3.15
C THR A 170 -2.88 3.32 -1.90
N PHE A 171 -2.18 3.93 -0.96
CA PHE A 171 -2.77 4.39 0.30
C PHE A 171 -2.04 5.62 0.84
N VAL A 172 -2.74 6.42 1.65
CA VAL A 172 -2.16 7.56 2.37
C VAL A 172 -1.68 7.09 3.73
N ASP A 173 -2.56 6.52 4.52
CA ASP A 173 -2.28 5.91 5.81
C ASP A 173 -3.10 4.63 6.01
N ASN A 174 -2.66 3.81 6.95
CA ASN A 174 -3.37 2.65 7.47
C ASN A 174 -3.37 2.66 9.01
N HIS A 175 -3.83 1.58 9.65
CA HIS A 175 -3.90 1.47 11.11
C HIS A 175 -2.52 1.48 11.80
N ASP A 176 -1.45 1.08 11.08
CA ASP A 176 -0.08 1.08 11.62
C ASP A 176 0.61 2.43 11.36
N THR A 177 0.51 2.96 10.15
CA THR A 177 1.19 4.20 9.80
C THR A 177 0.47 5.43 10.33
N GLY A 178 -0.86 5.43 10.34
CA GLY A 178 -1.73 6.57 10.64
C GLY A 178 -2.19 6.68 12.09
N SER A 179 -3.45 7.00 12.27
CA SER A 179 -4.07 7.46 13.52
C SER A 179 -3.92 6.52 14.71
N THR A 180 -3.98 5.21 14.51
CA THR A 180 -4.02 4.23 15.61
C THR A 180 -2.65 4.04 16.24
N GLN A 181 -1.64 3.66 15.46
CA GLN A 181 -0.28 3.38 15.96
C GLN A 181 0.71 4.52 15.70
N LYS A 182 0.44 5.38 14.70
CA LYS A 182 1.26 6.56 14.34
C LYS A 182 2.73 6.27 14.06
N HIS A 183 3.03 5.09 13.54
CA HIS A 183 4.43 4.72 13.27
C HIS A 183 5.04 5.55 12.15
N TRP A 184 4.24 6.00 11.17
CA TRP A 184 4.73 6.70 10.01
C TRP A 184 3.61 7.46 9.26
N TYR A 185 2.87 8.30 9.98
CA TYR A 185 1.71 9.02 9.45
C TYR A 185 2.08 10.11 8.43
N THR A 186 1.15 10.41 7.54
CA THR A 186 1.21 11.59 6.68
C THR A 186 0.81 12.82 7.50
N ASP A 187 1.51 13.96 7.32
CA ASP A 187 1.16 15.21 8.03
C ASP A 187 -0.32 15.55 7.76
N PRO A 188 -1.14 15.78 8.80
CA PRO A 188 -2.57 16.08 8.64
C PRO A 188 -2.85 17.21 7.67
N ALA A 189 -1.98 18.22 7.60
CA ALA A 189 -2.12 19.34 6.67
C ALA A 189 -2.00 18.93 5.19
N ASP A 190 -1.36 17.79 4.90
CA ASP A 190 -1.05 17.36 3.55
C ASP A 190 -1.81 16.07 3.13
N VAL A 191 -2.58 15.47 4.06
CA VAL A 191 -3.41 14.28 3.78
C VAL A 191 -4.35 14.50 2.60
N GLY A 192 -4.96 15.69 2.49
CA GLY A 192 -5.84 16.04 1.37
C GLY A 192 -5.12 15.99 0.02
N ALA A 193 -3.91 16.54 -0.06
CA ALA A 193 -3.10 16.51 -1.28
C ALA A 193 -2.66 15.07 -1.64
N ALA A 194 -2.34 14.25 -0.65
CA ALA A 194 -2.02 12.84 -0.86
C ALA A 194 -3.23 12.06 -1.42
N TYR A 195 -4.45 12.36 -0.96
CA TYR A 195 -5.67 11.78 -1.55
C TYR A 195 -5.93 12.25 -2.98
N VAL A 196 -5.62 13.50 -3.34
CA VAL A 196 -5.65 13.93 -4.74
C VAL A 196 -4.78 13.01 -5.58
N LEU A 197 -3.55 12.69 -5.13
CA LEU A 197 -2.66 11.80 -5.86
C LEU A 197 -3.28 10.42 -6.07
N ILE A 198 -3.59 9.70 -4.98
CA ILE A 198 -3.99 8.28 -5.10
C ILE A 198 -5.37 8.09 -5.73
N LEU A 199 -6.29 9.06 -5.62
CA LEU A 199 -7.64 8.95 -6.17
C LEU A 199 -7.74 9.42 -7.62
N THR A 200 -6.77 10.18 -8.13
CA THR A 200 -6.73 10.57 -9.55
C THR A 200 -5.82 9.71 -10.41
N HIS A 201 -4.86 9.02 -9.82
CA HIS A 201 -3.86 8.21 -10.55
C HIS A 201 -4.33 6.75 -10.75
N PRO A 202 -3.66 5.98 -11.65
CA PRO A 202 -3.86 4.53 -11.75
C PRO A 202 -3.47 3.83 -10.44
N GLY A 203 -3.73 2.53 -10.35
CA GLY A 203 -3.66 1.75 -9.13
C GLY A 203 -5.00 1.66 -8.42
N THR A 204 -5.10 0.79 -7.43
CA THR A 204 -6.31 0.58 -6.61
C THR A 204 -6.18 1.40 -5.32
N PRO A 205 -6.90 2.53 -5.18
CA PRO A 205 -6.77 3.36 -3.99
C PRO A 205 -7.46 2.73 -2.78
N CYS A 206 -6.76 2.71 -1.65
CA CYS A 206 -7.27 2.30 -0.36
C CYS A 206 -7.44 3.55 0.53
N VAL A 207 -8.67 3.84 0.94
CA VAL A 207 -9.02 4.97 1.80
C VAL A 207 -9.00 4.51 3.26
N ALA A 208 -8.25 5.21 4.10
CA ALA A 208 -8.22 4.96 5.52
C ALA A 208 -9.58 5.30 6.16
N TRP A 209 -10.11 4.38 6.98
CA TRP A 209 -11.39 4.55 7.66
C TRP A 209 -11.44 5.86 8.47
N GLN A 210 -10.40 6.13 9.22
CA GLN A 210 -10.30 7.30 10.10
C GLN A 210 -10.33 8.62 9.32
N HIS A 211 -9.74 8.65 8.13
CA HIS A 211 -9.74 9.84 7.27
C HIS A 211 -11.11 10.12 6.65
N TYR A 212 -11.95 9.09 6.53
CA TYR A 212 -13.28 9.22 5.93
C TYR A 212 -14.40 9.33 6.96
N PHE A 213 -14.37 8.50 8.01
CA PHE A 213 -15.44 8.43 9.00
C PHE A 213 -15.06 9.00 10.36
N GLY A 214 -13.78 9.27 10.61
CA GLY A 214 -13.26 9.64 11.94
C GLY A 214 -13.21 8.48 12.92
N GLU A 215 -12.76 8.76 14.10
CA GLU A 215 -12.78 7.88 15.27
C GLU A 215 -13.31 8.64 16.48
N VAL A 216 -13.74 7.93 17.54
CA VAL A 216 -14.26 8.54 18.77
C VAL A 216 -13.25 9.50 19.42
N SER A 217 -11.96 9.27 19.21
CA SER A 217 -10.86 10.08 19.76
C SER A 217 -10.14 10.96 18.74
N ASP A 218 -10.51 10.91 17.47
CA ASP A 218 -9.83 11.60 16.39
C ASP A 218 -10.82 11.98 15.28
N SER A 219 -11.08 13.28 15.14
CA SER A 219 -12.01 13.85 14.17
C SER A 219 -11.31 14.42 12.93
N VAL A 220 -10.15 13.87 12.55
CA VAL A 220 -9.39 14.34 11.37
C VAL A 220 -10.25 14.44 10.10
N CYS A 221 -11.29 13.63 9.97
CA CYS A 221 -12.24 13.68 8.86
C CYS A 221 -13.01 15.01 8.77
N ASP A 222 -13.20 15.72 9.90
CA ASP A 222 -13.91 17.00 9.99
C ASP A 222 -12.98 18.21 9.79
N GLU A 223 -11.68 18.00 9.76
CA GLU A 223 -10.72 19.07 9.51
C GLU A 223 -10.80 19.57 8.07
N LYS A 224 -10.61 20.88 7.89
CA LYS A 224 -10.60 21.49 6.57
C LYS A 224 -9.30 21.18 5.85
N VAL A 225 -9.43 20.74 4.60
CA VAL A 225 -8.28 20.60 3.71
C VAL A 225 -7.73 21.97 3.37
N PRO A 226 -6.42 22.24 3.59
CA PRO A 226 -5.80 23.53 3.32
C PRO A 226 -6.07 24.02 1.89
N GLY A 227 -6.41 25.30 1.75
CA GLY A 227 -6.73 25.90 0.45
C GLY A 227 -8.13 25.60 -0.09
N THR A 228 -8.95 24.85 0.65
CA THR A 228 -10.34 24.52 0.28
C THR A 228 -11.32 24.93 1.37
N THR A 229 -12.62 24.81 1.08
CA THR A 229 -13.70 24.94 2.08
C THR A 229 -14.22 23.60 2.56
N GLN A 230 -13.72 22.50 1.98
CA GLN A 230 -14.17 21.13 2.24
C GLN A 230 -13.52 20.55 3.50
N THR A 231 -14.26 19.75 4.23
CA THR A 231 -13.68 18.82 5.22
C THR A 231 -12.90 17.73 4.50
N LEU A 232 -12.03 17.00 5.20
CA LEU A 232 -11.31 15.87 4.61
C LEU A 232 -12.29 14.79 4.10
N HIS A 233 -13.36 14.52 4.86
CA HIS A 233 -14.44 13.64 4.41
C HIS A 233 -15.02 14.06 3.05
N ASP A 234 -15.47 15.31 2.95
CA ASP A 234 -16.10 15.83 1.73
C ASP A 234 -15.13 15.86 0.55
N HIS A 235 -13.86 16.16 0.83
CA HIS A 235 -12.80 16.17 -0.16
C HIS A 235 -12.53 14.77 -0.73
N ILE A 236 -12.38 13.77 0.14
CA ILE A 236 -12.20 12.37 -0.29
C ILE A 236 -13.42 11.89 -1.09
N LYS A 237 -14.63 12.19 -0.58
CA LYS A 237 -15.87 11.85 -1.28
C LYS A 237 -15.91 12.45 -2.68
N TYR A 238 -15.59 13.74 -2.81
CA TYR A 238 -15.53 14.44 -4.10
C TYR A 238 -14.54 13.76 -5.05
N LEU A 239 -13.34 13.41 -4.58
CA LEU A 239 -12.32 12.74 -5.39
C LEU A 239 -12.73 11.33 -5.83
N ILE A 240 -13.45 10.58 -4.98
CA ILE A 240 -14.01 9.28 -5.33
C ILE A 240 -15.07 9.44 -6.44
N ASP A 241 -15.95 10.42 -6.30
CA ASP A 241 -16.99 10.68 -7.30
C ASP A 241 -16.37 11.18 -8.62
N LEU A 242 -15.33 12.02 -8.56
CA LEU A 242 -14.55 12.46 -9.71
C LEU A 242 -13.90 11.27 -10.43
N ARG A 243 -13.21 10.38 -9.68
CA ARG A 243 -12.60 9.16 -10.23
C ARG A 243 -13.64 8.32 -11.00
N LYS A 244 -14.80 8.10 -10.41
CA LYS A 244 -15.91 7.37 -11.04
C LYS A 244 -16.43 8.07 -12.29
N THR A 245 -16.65 9.37 -12.21
CA THR A 245 -17.18 10.19 -13.32
C THR A 245 -16.24 10.18 -14.52
N LEU A 246 -14.94 10.26 -14.30
CA LEU A 246 -13.92 10.19 -15.35
C LEU A 246 -13.65 8.77 -15.83
N GLY A 247 -14.15 7.75 -15.13
CA GLY A 247 -13.89 6.35 -15.45
C GLY A 247 -12.42 5.95 -15.26
N ILE A 248 -11.77 6.50 -14.25
CA ILE A 248 -10.38 6.17 -13.91
C ILE A 248 -10.34 4.80 -13.20
N THR A 249 -9.51 3.91 -13.70
CA THR A 249 -9.29 2.55 -13.19
C THR A 249 -7.85 2.38 -12.70
N ASN A 250 -7.52 1.20 -12.21
CA ASN A 250 -6.14 0.85 -11.83
C ASN A 250 -5.17 0.80 -13.04
N THR A 251 -5.68 0.68 -14.26
CA THR A 251 -4.90 0.61 -15.51
C THR A 251 -5.07 1.84 -16.40
N SER A 252 -5.69 2.90 -15.91
CA SER A 252 -5.83 4.13 -16.67
C SER A 252 -4.50 4.69 -17.15
N ALA A 253 -4.47 5.19 -18.35
CA ALA A 253 -3.26 5.76 -18.93
C ALA A 253 -2.83 7.01 -18.16
N ARG A 254 -1.53 7.14 -17.91
CA ARG A 254 -0.89 8.28 -17.26
C ARG A 254 0.23 8.82 -18.16
N GLU A 255 0.13 10.08 -18.52
CA GLU A 255 1.17 10.81 -19.23
C GLU A 255 1.84 11.79 -18.27
N THR A 256 3.16 11.69 -18.12
CA THR A 256 3.93 12.65 -17.31
C THR A 256 4.15 13.93 -18.08
N LEU A 257 3.60 15.04 -17.63
CA LEU A 257 3.73 16.38 -18.22
C LEU A 257 4.92 17.16 -17.64
N SER A 258 5.24 16.91 -16.37
CA SER A 258 6.43 17.44 -15.69
C SER A 258 6.92 16.46 -14.63
N LYS A 259 8.26 16.31 -14.54
CA LYS A 259 8.93 15.48 -13.52
C LYS A 259 10.22 16.15 -13.09
N THR A 260 10.10 17.13 -12.21
CA THR A 260 11.26 17.85 -11.64
C THR A 260 11.19 17.79 -10.11
N SER A 261 12.26 18.18 -9.44
CA SER A 261 12.25 18.26 -7.96
C SER A 261 11.25 19.31 -7.44
N SER A 262 10.89 20.32 -8.22
CA SER A 262 9.98 21.39 -7.84
C SER A 262 8.54 21.22 -8.34
N LEU A 263 8.31 20.30 -9.29
CA LEU A 263 7.01 20.13 -9.94
C LEU A 263 6.85 18.70 -10.49
N TYR A 264 5.78 18.05 -10.08
CA TYR A 264 5.21 16.91 -10.77
C TYR A 264 3.87 17.30 -11.39
N ALA A 265 3.66 16.98 -12.66
CA ALA A 265 2.37 17.10 -13.31
C ALA A 265 2.11 15.89 -14.22
N ALA A 266 0.88 15.42 -14.24
CA ALA A 266 0.46 14.30 -15.07
C ALA A 266 -0.95 14.51 -15.61
N LYS A 267 -1.18 13.98 -16.82
CA LYS A 267 -2.51 13.80 -17.39
C LYS A 267 -2.92 12.34 -17.19
N ILE A 268 -4.11 12.15 -16.69
CA ILE A 268 -4.71 10.84 -16.46
C ILE A 268 -5.91 10.70 -17.39
N THR A 269 -5.94 9.63 -18.17
CA THR A 269 -7.01 9.35 -19.12
C THR A 269 -7.87 8.21 -18.61
N GLY A 270 -9.08 8.53 -18.20
CA GLY A 270 -10.12 7.55 -17.88
C GLY A 270 -10.98 7.22 -19.11
N SER A 271 -11.90 6.29 -18.95
CA SER A 271 -12.78 5.86 -20.05
C SER A 271 -13.85 6.91 -20.44
N ALA A 272 -14.12 7.87 -19.56
CA ALA A 272 -15.18 8.88 -19.73
C ALA A 272 -14.66 10.33 -19.68
N GLY A 273 -13.36 10.53 -19.43
CA GLY A 273 -12.77 11.86 -19.39
C GLY A 273 -11.31 11.85 -18.96
N GLU A 274 -10.72 13.03 -18.93
CA GLU A 274 -9.31 13.24 -18.56
C GLU A 274 -9.20 14.19 -17.36
N ALA A 275 -8.13 14.04 -16.60
CA ALA A 275 -7.74 14.98 -15.56
C ALA A 275 -6.28 15.36 -15.72
N VAL A 276 -5.95 16.63 -15.47
CA VAL A 276 -4.58 17.08 -15.29
C VAL A 276 -4.38 17.41 -13.81
N VAL A 277 -3.36 16.82 -13.21
CA VAL A 277 -3.04 16.96 -11.79
C VAL A 277 -1.62 17.44 -11.67
N SER A 278 -1.38 18.43 -10.79
CA SER A 278 -0.04 18.94 -10.53
C SER A 278 0.22 19.13 -9.04
N PHE A 279 1.43 18.83 -8.62
CA PHE A 279 1.96 19.01 -7.27
C PHE A 279 3.30 19.69 -7.37
N GLY A 280 3.46 20.79 -6.66
CA GLY A 280 4.71 21.54 -6.73
C GLY A 280 4.69 22.86 -5.96
N ASN A 281 5.87 23.47 -5.90
CA ASN A 281 6.07 24.81 -5.35
C ASN A 281 6.28 25.86 -6.45
N THR A 282 6.00 25.51 -7.71
CA THR A 282 6.04 26.39 -8.87
C THR A 282 4.70 26.33 -9.59
N THR A 283 4.35 27.44 -10.26
CA THR A 283 3.11 27.51 -11.05
C THR A 283 3.20 26.54 -12.24
N TYR A 284 2.15 25.76 -12.40
CA TYR A 284 1.95 24.92 -13.58
C TYR A 284 0.87 25.54 -14.48
N SER A 285 1.21 25.79 -15.75
CA SER A 285 0.21 26.22 -16.73
C SER A 285 -0.50 25.00 -17.29
N CYS A 286 -1.79 24.89 -16.99
CA CYS A 286 -2.60 23.79 -17.47
C CYS A 286 -2.66 23.81 -19.01
N PRO A 287 -2.60 22.66 -19.70
CA PRO A 287 -2.80 22.60 -21.15
C PRO A 287 -4.18 23.16 -21.58
N ASP A 288 -4.29 23.62 -22.82
CA ASP A 288 -5.55 24.07 -23.38
C ASP A 288 -6.63 22.98 -23.30
N GLY A 289 -7.83 23.35 -22.94
CA GLY A 289 -8.98 22.44 -22.83
C GLY A 289 -9.23 21.86 -21.42
N PHE A 290 -8.37 22.17 -20.45
CA PHE A 290 -8.58 21.89 -19.03
C PHE A 290 -8.92 23.16 -18.27
N LEU A 291 -9.83 23.07 -17.31
CA LEU A 291 -10.28 24.19 -16.46
C LEU A 291 -9.54 24.20 -15.14
#